data_882c4601b221369739ec47b129905065
#
_entry.id   882c4601b221369739ec47b129905065
#
_cell.length_a   1.000
_cell.length_b   1.000
_cell.length_c   1.000
_cell.angle_alpha   90.00
_cell.angle_beta   90.00
_cell.angle_gamma   90.00
#
_symmetry.space_group_name_H-M   'P 1'
#
loop_
_entity.id
_entity.type
_entity.pdbx_description
1 polymer ?
#
loop_
_entity_poly.entity_id
_entity_poly.type
_entity_poly.pdbx_seq_one_letter_code
_entity_poly.pdbx_strand_id
1 'polypeptide(L)'
;NASKVSGVDADKIRTAAEWLAKPVNGKRPKTSIMIEKGFYWSNNVGNTQAISALGIICGAGGRPGQMIGRAGGHQRGGQRGGKYPRAKSPLKVPGRRKRALDTDTWTISGHTRFAHVIGTTWIQSMCGSQQLAKRFRELVSANPHQVRSYDKKDIVDTLKKRADSGGMVVINQDIYLVDPIGAQFADIVFPAATWGEEDFMRANGERRLRLYSKFYDAPGDAKPDWWIIAQLAQRMGYDGFDWKNSNEVAEESARFSRGSRKDFNMVKVAAHREGKTLHEKMRELGTDGIQGPVTMEEDGTLVGSVRLHDTTRKLSATGAQAGNVFNKKLTHFNSQTGRCNIQKSPWSLFSDYWEWLSPKGDELWCTSGRTNERWQSGFDDDRRPYIHQRWPDNYVEISPADAKARGIESGDLLMVYSNRVPGLKESTLGIEGSDYSFSGQMKNDNVVLTKAAVTGVAIVTRHIKPGVMFMDFLHKSQPANALEGRIVDWISGNYNYKMGVAKVKKIGESKYKRTFRTMSFAPRDII
;
A
#
# COMPACT_ATOMS: atom_id res chain seq x y z
N ASN A 1 -1.97 14.42 -30.52
CA ASN A 1 -2.53 13.14 -30.08
C ASN A 1 -2.69 13.11 -28.54
N ALA A 2 -1.64 13.42 -27.76
CA ALA A 2 -1.71 13.41 -26.29
C ALA A 2 -2.81 14.33 -25.74
N SER A 3 -2.98 15.53 -26.29
CA SER A 3 -4.03 16.47 -25.92
C SER A 3 -5.43 15.87 -26.14
N LYS A 4 -5.64 15.25 -27.31
CA LYS A 4 -6.93 14.59 -27.63
C LYS A 4 -7.27 13.47 -26.66
N VAL A 5 -6.28 12.67 -26.27
CA VAL A 5 -6.48 11.52 -25.37
C VAL A 5 -6.67 11.97 -23.93
N SER A 6 -5.88 12.93 -23.45
CA SER A 6 -5.90 13.38 -22.05
C SER A 6 -6.95 14.45 -21.76
N GLY A 7 -7.44 15.14 -22.79
CA GLY A 7 -8.26 16.35 -22.64
C GLY A 7 -7.49 17.56 -22.09
N VAL A 8 -6.16 17.46 -21.98
CA VAL A 8 -5.29 18.58 -21.57
C VAL A 8 -4.89 19.37 -22.82
N ASP A 9 -4.98 20.68 -22.74
CA ASP A 9 -4.57 21.58 -23.82
C ASP A 9 -3.11 21.33 -24.23
N ALA A 10 -2.84 21.37 -25.55
CA ALA A 10 -1.54 21.04 -26.09
C ALA A 10 -0.44 22.01 -25.64
N ASP A 11 -0.78 23.30 -25.48
CA ASP A 11 0.20 24.31 -25.08
C ASP A 11 0.52 24.19 -23.58
N LYS A 12 -0.43 23.78 -22.76
CA LYS A 12 -0.17 23.42 -21.36
C LYS A 12 0.78 22.23 -21.24
N ILE A 13 0.62 21.21 -22.10
CA ILE A 13 1.55 20.07 -22.14
C ILE A 13 2.96 20.54 -22.54
N ARG A 14 3.08 21.41 -23.54
CA ARG A 14 4.37 21.98 -23.96
C ARG A 14 5.00 22.82 -22.86
N THR A 15 4.22 23.70 -22.24
CA THR A 15 4.68 24.53 -21.11
C THR A 15 5.22 23.68 -19.96
N ALA A 16 4.52 22.63 -19.60
CA ALA A 16 4.99 21.69 -18.56
C ALA A 16 6.32 21.01 -18.96
N ALA A 17 6.45 20.59 -20.22
CA ALA A 17 7.69 20.00 -20.72
C ALA A 17 8.85 21.00 -20.72
N GLU A 18 8.59 22.26 -21.08
CA GLU A 18 9.59 23.33 -21.01
C GLU A 18 10.06 23.58 -19.58
N TRP A 19 9.15 23.67 -18.62
CA TRP A 19 9.51 23.83 -17.19
C TRP A 19 10.35 22.65 -16.67
N LEU A 20 10.09 21.45 -17.16
CA LEU A 20 10.84 20.27 -16.74
C LEU A 20 12.26 20.22 -17.33
N ALA A 21 12.47 20.67 -18.57
CA ALA A 21 13.68 20.33 -19.29
C ALA A 21 14.32 21.43 -20.12
N LYS A 22 13.64 22.55 -20.42
CA LYS A 22 14.18 23.63 -21.27
C LYS A 22 15.36 24.31 -20.57
N PRO A 23 16.55 24.38 -21.21
CA PRO A 23 17.67 25.05 -20.62
C PRO A 23 17.41 26.54 -20.37
N VAL A 24 17.81 27.03 -19.20
CA VAL A 24 17.84 28.45 -18.86
C VAL A 24 19.31 28.88 -18.77
N ASN A 25 19.72 29.87 -19.56
CA ASN A 25 21.12 30.30 -19.65
C ASN A 25 22.11 29.13 -19.92
N GLY A 26 21.75 28.25 -20.86
CA GLY A 26 22.55 27.09 -21.22
C GLY A 26 22.57 25.96 -20.19
N LYS A 27 21.89 26.08 -19.07
CA LYS A 27 21.85 25.08 -18.01
C LYS A 27 20.46 24.44 -17.88
N ARG A 28 20.39 23.11 -17.86
CA ARG A 28 19.15 22.40 -17.57
C ARG A 28 18.64 22.72 -16.18
N PRO A 29 17.34 22.93 -16.01
CA PRO A 29 16.75 23.09 -14.69
C PRO A 29 16.94 21.82 -13.86
N LYS A 30 16.99 21.95 -12.57
CA LYS A 30 16.93 20.82 -11.63
C LYS A 30 15.49 20.63 -11.19
N THR A 31 14.83 19.66 -11.77
CA THR A 31 13.44 19.33 -11.46
C THR A 31 13.31 17.99 -10.78
N SER A 32 12.41 17.91 -9.82
CA SER A 32 12.05 16.65 -9.18
C SER A 32 10.63 16.28 -9.53
N ILE A 33 10.43 15.03 -9.90
CA ILE A 33 9.11 14.47 -10.19
C ILE A 33 8.68 13.63 -8.99
N MET A 34 7.62 14.06 -8.33
CA MET A 34 7.07 13.38 -7.17
C MET A 34 5.78 12.67 -7.57
N ILE A 35 5.68 11.40 -7.24
CA ILE A 35 4.49 10.57 -7.50
C ILE A 35 3.96 9.96 -6.21
N GLU A 36 2.67 9.67 -6.18
CA GLU A 36 2.07 8.94 -5.07
C GLU A 36 0.99 7.96 -5.57
N LYS A 37 0.35 7.27 -4.66
CA LYS A 37 -0.47 6.06 -4.87
C LYS A 37 -1.54 6.19 -5.96
N GLY A 38 -2.22 7.31 -6.05
CA GLY A 38 -3.25 7.52 -7.08
C GLY A 38 -2.73 7.30 -8.50
N PHE A 39 -1.50 7.71 -8.75
CA PHE A 39 -0.85 7.58 -10.03
C PHE A 39 -0.50 6.13 -10.40
N TYR A 40 0.24 5.42 -9.55
CA TYR A 40 0.69 4.05 -9.89
C TYR A 40 -0.32 2.95 -9.56
N TRP A 41 -1.37 3.25 -8.80
CA TRP A 41 -2.44 2.31 -8.53
C TRP A 41 -3.56 2.34 -9.59
N SER A 42 -3.42 3.16 -10.62
CA SER A 42 -4.31 3.17 -11.79
C SER A 42 -3.85 2.18 -12.85
N ASN A 43 -2.58 2.24 -13.23
CA ASN A 43 -1.90 1.27 -14.09
C ASN A 43 -0.44 1.22 -13.65
N ASN A 44 -0.15 0.36 -12.68
CA ASN A 44 1.08 0.42 -11.92
C ASN A 44 2.33 0.39 -12.79
N VAL A 45 2.50 -0.64 -13.61
CA VAL A 45 3.72 -0.80 -14.42
C VAL A 45 3.79 0.25 -15.51
N GLY A 46 2.70 0.47 -16.24
CA GLY A 46 2.65 1.41 -17.34
C GLY A 46 2.98 2.84 -16.90
N ASN A 47 2.31 3.30 -15.86
CA ASN A 47 2.51 4.67 -15.35
C ASN A 47 3.89 4.85 -14.73
N THR A 48 4.32 3.90 -13.89
CA THR A 48 5.62 3.99 -13.21
C THR A 48 6.78 3.97 -14.22
N GLN A 49 6.69 3.14 -15.24
CA GLN A 49 7.73 3.07 -16.28
C GLN A 49 7.77 4.35 -17.14
N ALA A 50 6.62 4.87 -17.51
CA ALA A 50 6.54 6.12 -18.30
C ALA A 50 7.14 7.31 -17.56
N ILE A 51 6.80 7.48 -16.28
CA ILE A 51 7.33 8.60 -15.48
C ILE A 51 8.82 8.42 -15.15
N SER A 52 9.27 7.19 -14.94
CA SER A 52 10.69 6.90 -14.75
C SER A 52 11.50 7.23 -15.99
N ALA A 53 11.01 6.87 -17.18
CA ALA A 53 11.63 7.22 -18.45
C ALA A 53 11.69 8.75 -18.65
N LEU A 54 10.58 9.45 -18.40
CA LEU A 54 10.54 10.91 -18.46
C LEU A 54 11.58 11.54 -17.53
N GLY A 55 11.64 11.11 -16.28
CA GLY A 55 12.61 11.63 -15.33
C GLY A 55 14.06 11.41 -15.76
N ILE A 56 14.37 10.22 -16.31
CA ILE A 56 15.71 9.90 -16.81
C ILE A 56 16.07 10.79 -18.00
N ILE A 57 15.17 10.99 -18.94
CA ILE A 57 15.35 11.89 -20.09
C ILE A 57 15.63 13.31 -19.61
N CYS A 58 14.96 13.77 -18.56
CA CYS A 58 15.22 15.06 -17.91
C CYS A 58 16.51 15.10 -17.07
N GLY A 59 17.22 13.97 -16.95
CA GLY A 59 18.47 13.88 -16.18
C GLY A 59 18.31 13.64 -14.69
N ALA A 60 17.15 13.13 -14.25
CA ALA A 60 16.96 12.73 -12.86
C ALA A 60 17.77 11.47 -12.52
N GLY A 61 18.10 11.33 -11.24
CA GLY A 61 18.74 10.11 -10.71
C GLY A 61 20.21 10.22 -10.40
N GLY A 62 20.90 11.30 -10.75
CA GLY A 62 22.32 11.45 -10.46
C GLY A 62 22.76 12.84 -10.03
N ARG A 63 21.93 13.82 -10.28
CA ARG A 63 22.26 15.21 -10.01
C ARG A 63 21.68 15.66 -8.65
N PRO A 64 22.43 16.38 -7.83
CA PRO A 64 21.89 16.96 -6.60
C PRO A 64 20.69 17.85 -6.88
N GLY A 65 19.62 17.70 -6.08
CA GLY A 65 18.38 18.47 -6.25
C GLY A 65 17.50 18.02 -7.42
N GLN A 66 17.76 16.84 -7.99
CA GLN A 66 16.94 16.26 -9.05
C GLN A 66 16.67 14.80 -8.79
N MET A 67 15.40 14.41 -8.73
CA MET A 67 15.01 13.05 -8.43
C MET A 67 13.66 12.68 -9.05
N ILE A 68 13.43 11.39 -9.18
CA ILE A 68 12.08 10.82 -9.26
C ILE A 68 11.84 10.12 -7.93
N GLY A 69 10.81 10.47 -7.24
CA GLY A 69 10.53 9.93 -5.92
C GLY A 69 9.06 9.79 -5.62
N ARG A 70 8.78 9.06 -4.56
CA ARG A 70 7.44 9.02 -3.98
C ARG A 70 7.32 10.13 -2.94
N ALA A 71 6.23 10.90 -3.04
CA ALA A 71 5.91 11.93 -2.07
C ALA A 71 5.41 11.34 -0.75
N GLY A 72 4.82 10.16 -0.77
CA GLY A 72 4.24 9.52 0.39
C GLY A 72 5.24 8.72 1.21
N GLY A 73 5.02 8.71 2.50
CA GLY A 73 5.84 8.08 3.52
C GLY A 73 5.75 6.56 3.58
N HIS A 74 5.68 5.85 2.47
CA HIS A 74 5.83 4.40 2.53
C HIS A 74 7.19 4.07 3.13
N GLN A 75 7.09 3.72 4.36
CA GLN A 75 8.20 3.16 5.05
C GLN A 75 8.25 1.72 4.60
N ARG A 76 9.20 1.45 3.78
CA ARG A 76 9.62 0.07 3.69
C ARG A 76 10.36 -0.17 5.00
N GLY A 77 9.69 -0.86 5.92
CA GLY A 77 10.36 -1.65 6.91
C GLY A 77 11.35 -2.46 6.11
N GLY A 78 12.45 -2.28 6.03
CA GLY A 78 13.19 -2.90 5.01
C GLY A 78 14.56 -3.26 5.43
N GLN A 79 14.64 -3.54 6.67
CA GLN A 79 15.77 -4.23 7.18
C GLN A 79 15.57 -5.70 6.86
N ARG A 80 16.54 -6.31 6.26
CA ARG A 80 16.48 -7.75 6.02
C ARG A 80 16.50 -8.45 7.37
N GLY A 81 15.51 -9.27 7.62
CA GLY A 81 15.62 -10.32 8.63
C GLY A 81 16.53 -11.45 8.17
N GLY A 82 16.72 -12.42 9.05
CA GLY A 82 17.47 -13.62 8.78
C GLY A 82 16.94 -14.49 7.65
N LYS A 83 17.58 -15.60 7.41
CA LYS A 83 17.12 -16.62 6.47
C LYS A 83 16.12 -17.53 7.16
N TYR A 84 14.94 -17.00 7.46
CA TYR A 84 13.86 -17.79 8.01
C TYR A 84 13.17 -18.66 6.96
N PRO A 85 12.49 -19.73 7.38
CA PRO A 85 11.70 -20.56 6.50
C PRO A 85 10.71 -19.72 5.69
N ARG A 86 10.58 -20.03 4.41
CA ARG A 86 9.64 -19.34 3.54
C ARG A 86 8.41 -20.21 3.33
N ALA A 87 7.24 -19.61 3.41
CA ALA A 87 6.01 -20.28 3.06
C ALA A 87 6.08 -20.83 1.62
N LYS A 88 5.64 -22.05 1.44
CA LYS A 88 5.42 -22.63 0.11
C LYS A 88 4.13 -22.06 -0.46
N SER A 89 4.10 -21.83 -1.77
CA SER A 89 2.85 -21.44 -2.43
C SER A 89 1.81 -22.56 -2.28
N PRO A 90 0.57 -22.26 -1.87
CA PRO A 90 -0.50 -23.26 -1.81
C PRO A 90 -0.81 -23.86 -3.19
N LEU A 91 -0.52 -23.13 -4.26
CA LEU A 91 -0.70 -23.59 -5.64
C LEU A 91 0.48 -24.43 -6.15
N LYS A 92 1.42 -24.79 -5.30
CA LYS A 92 2.59 -25.62 -5.64
C LYS A 92 3.38 -25.14 -6.87
N VAL A 93 3.43 -23.82 -7.08
CA VAL A 93 4.14 -23.22 -8.23
C VAL A 93 5.62 -23.11 -7.93
N PRO A 94 6.51 -23.80 -8.66
CA PRO A 94 7.94 -23.74 -8.42
C PRO A 94 8.51 -22.34 -8.69
N GLY A 95 9.48 -21.93 -7.89
CA GLY A 95 10.39 -20.83 -8.18
C GLY A 95 9.86 -19.40 -8.06
N ARG A 96 8.57 -19.15 -7.92
CA ARG A 96 8.03 -17.80 -7.80
C ARG A 96 7.46 -17.50 -6.41
N ARG A 97 7.80 -16.32 -5.90
CA ARG A 97 7.14 -15.78 -4.71
C ARG A 97 5.74 -15.31 -5.10
N LYS A 98 4.74 -15.80 -4.41
CA LYS A 98 3.42 -15.19 -4.50
C LYS A 98 3.49 -13.76 -3.95
N ARG A 99 2.75 -12.87 -4.58
CA ARG A 99 2.67 -11.49 -4.15
C ARG A 99 1.57 -11.35 -3.11
N ALA A 100 1.71 -10.38 -2.22
CA ALA A 100 0.77 -10.20 -1.11
C ALA A 100 -0.69 -10.09 -1.55
N LEU A 101 -0.94 -9.49 -2.71
CA LEU A 101 -2.30 -9.29 -3.22
C LEU A 101 -2.98 -10.56 -3.76
N ASP A 102 -2.22 -11.61 -4.04
CA ASP A 102 -2.81 -12.91 -4.37
C ASP A 102 -3.55 -13.54 -3.19
N THR A 103 -3.27 -13.11 -1.98
CA THR A 103 -3.92 -13.61 -0.76
C THR A 103 -5.43 -13.44 -0.82
N ASP A 104 -5.92 -12.36 -1.40
CA ASP A 104 -7.35 -12.13 -1.59
C ASP A 104 -7.97 -13.18 -2.51
N THR A 105 -7.31 -13.44 -3.64
CA THR A 105 -7.77 -14.46 -4.58
C THR A 105 -7.74 -15.84 -3.94
N TRP A 106 -6.72 -16.18 -3.16
CA TRP A 106 -6.67 -17.45 -2.42
C TRP A 106 -7.78 -17.56 -1.37
N THR A 107 -8.15 -16.46 -0.75
CA THR A 107 -9.27 -16.45 0.20
C THR A 107 -10.59 -16.64 -0.53
N ILE A 108 -10.79 -15.94 -1.65
CA ILE A 108 -11.98 -16.10 -2.50
C ILE A 108 -12.13 -17.53 -2.99
N SER A 109 -11.06 -18.13 -3.49
CA SER A 109 -11.05 -19.51 -4.00
C SER A 109 -11.08 -20.59 -2.91
N GLY A 110 -10.99 -20.19 -1.64
CA GLY A 110 -11.06 -21.13 -0.50
C GLY A 110 -9.76 -21.86 -0.19
N HIS A 111 -8.62 -21.37 -0.66
CA HIS A 111 -7.31 -21.97 -0.33
C HIS A 111 -6.76 -21.51 1.03
N THR A 112 -7.20 -20.38 1.55
CA THR A 112 -6.75 -19.84 2.83
C THR A 112 -7.49 -20.55 3.97
N ARG A 113 -6.75 -21.21 4.86
CA ARG A 113 -7.26 -21.89 6.05
C ARG A 113 -6.95 -21.14 7.33
N PHE A 114 -5.93 -20.31 7.29
CA PHE A 114 -5.47 -19.52 8.42
C PHE A 114 -5.03 -18.13 7.92
N ALA A 115 -5.53 -17.10 8.57
CA ALA A 115 -5.16 -15.71 8.29
C ALA A 115 -4.72 -15.03 9.59
N HIS A 116 -3.46 -14.59 9.62
CA HIS A 116 -2.94 -13.71 10.66
C HIS A 116 -2.84 -12.30 10.10
N VAL A 117 -3.74 -11.44 10.54
CA VAL A 117 -3.90 -10.06 10.05
C VAL A 117 -3.25 -9.11 11.05
N ILE A 118 -2.21 -8.42 10.62
CA ILE A 118 -1.37 -7.57 11.49
C ILE A 118 -1.41 -6.13 10.99
N GLY A 119 -1.95 -5.22 11.79
CA GLY A 119 -1.91 -3.77 11.57
C GLY A 119 -2.52 -3.33 10.24
N THR A 120 -3.63 -3.92 9.80
CA THR A 120 -4.26 -3.58 8.53
C THR A 120 -5.77 -3.80 8.51
N THR A 121 -6.47 -2.95 7.76
CA THR A 121 -7.92 -3.07 7.52
C THR A 121 -8.29 -4.13 6.47
N TRP A 122 -7.32 -4.74 5.84
CA TRP A 122 -7.41 -5.69 4.73
C TRP A 122 -8.70 -5.60 3.89
N ILE A 123 -9.84 -6.13 4.37
CA ILE A 123 -11.08 -6.23 3.59
C ILE A 123 -11.52 -4.88 2.99
N GLN A 124 -11.59 -3.83 3.79
CA GLN A 124 -12.08 -2.54 3.35
C GLN A 124 -11.12 -1.85 2.36
N SER A 125 -9.83 -2.11 2.52
CA SER A 125 -8.79 -1.47 1.71
C SER A 125 -8.54 -2.15 0.36
N MET A 126 -9.15 -3.33 0.11
CA MET A 126 -8.92 -4.09 -1.12
C MET A 126 -10.03 -3.86 -2.15
N CYS A 127 -9.66 -4.03 -3.44
CA CYS A 127 -10.63 -4.01 -4.53
C CYS A 127 -11.68 -5.12 -4.38
N GLY A 128 -12.91 -4.85 -4.79
CA GLY A 128 -14.01 -5.80 -4.61
C GLY A 128 -14.30 -6.12 -3.14
N SER A 129 -14.16 -5.12 -2.25
CA SER A 129 -14.24 -5.30 -0.80
C SER A 129 -15.52 -5.98 -0.33
N GLN A 130 -16.66 -5.73 -0.97
CA GLN A 130 -17.92 -6.40 -0.62
C GLN A 130 -17.91 -7.90 -0.95
N GLN A 131 -17.30 -8.30 -2.07
CA GLN A 131 -17.11 -9.70 -2.40
C GLN A 131 -16.20 -10.41 -1.39
N LEU A 132 -15.11 -9.75 -1.02
CA LEU A 132 -14.18 -10.28 -0.03
C LEU A 132 -14.84 -10.39 1.35
N ALA A 133 -15.58 -9.39 1.80
CA ALA A 133 -16.32 -9.42 3.07
C ALA A 133 -17.38 -10.54 3.09
N LYS A 134 -18.10 -10.74 1.98
CA LYS A 134 -19.04 -11.85 1.84
C LYS A 134 -18.33 -13.19 2.01
N ARG A 135 -17.18 -13.37 1.35
CA ARG A 135 -16.41 -14.61 1.44
C ARG A 135 -15.85 -14.87 2.84
N PHE A 136 -15.37 -13.83 3.52
CA PHE A 136 -14.96 -13.94 4.92
C PHE A 136 -16.12 -14.41 5.81
N ARG A 137 -17.30 -13.85 5.61
CA ARG A 137 -18.49 -14.27 6.37
C ARG A 137 -18.81 -15.74 6.15
N GLU A 138 -18.72 -16.23 4.93
CA GLU A 138 -18.94 -17.65 4.61
C GLU A 138 -17.88 -18.54 5.28
N LEU A 139 -16.63 -18.16 5.23
CA LEU A 139 -15.51 -18.96 5.75
C LEU A 139 -15.42 -18.98 7.27
N VAL A 140 -15.88 -17.92 7.92
CA VAL A 140 -15.74 -17.71 9.37
C VAL A 140 -17.11 -17.71 10.05
N SER A 141 -17.94 -16.68 9.82
CA SER A 141 -19.15 -16.45 10.61
C SER A 141 -20.34 -17.35 10.23
N ALA A 142 -20.48 -17.71 8.95
CA ALA A 142 -21.52 -18.63 8.48
C ALA A 142 -21.08 -20.09 8.48
N ASN A 143 -19.85 -20.38 8.86
CA ASN A 143 -19.34 -21.74 8.98
C ASN A 143 -20.01 -22.44 10.17
N PRO A 144 -20.42 -23.71 10.04
CA PRO A 144 -21.09 -24.45 11.13
C PRO A 144 -20.19 -24.65 12.36
N HIS A 145 -18.87 -24.64 12.17
CA HIS A 145 -17.89 -24.82 13.26
C HIS A 145 -17.51 -23.46 13.88
N GLN A 146 -18.42 -22.88 14.64
CA GLN A 146 -18.19 -21.63 15.39
C GLN A 146 -17.77 -21.90 16.82
N VAL A 147 -16.85 -21.09 17.33
CA VAL A 147 -16.44 -21.14 18.73
C VAL A 147 -17.59 -20.62 19.60
N ARG A 148 -18.05 -21.45 20.56
CA ARG A 148 -19.10 -21.14 21.52
C ARG A 148 -18.71 -21.47 22.96
N SER A 149 -17.45 -21.84 23.19
CA SER A 149 -16.90 -22.25 24.48
C SER A 149 -15.75 -21.35 24.87
N TYR A 150 -15.50 -21.25 26.16
CA TYR A 150 -14.30 -20.63 26.74
C TYR A 150 -13.23 -21.65 27.14
N ASP A 151 -13.52 -22.93 27.01
CA ASP A 151 -12.53 -23.98 27.24
C ASP A 151 -11.54 -24.06 26.09
N LYS A 152 -10.25 -24.08 26.44
CA LYS A 152 -9.16 -24.04 25.43
C LYS A 152 -9.20 -25.23 24.47
N LYS A 153 -9.53 -26.42 24.98
CA LYS A 153 -9.57 -27.63 24.17
C LYS A 153 -10.71 -27.55 23.17
N ASP A 154 -11.90 -27.13 23.62
CA ASP A 154 -13.07 -26.97 22.76
C ASP A 154 -12.84 -25.92 21.68
N ILE A 155 -12.18 -24.79 22.04
CA ILE A 155 -11.80 -23.76 21.07
C ILE A 155 -10.89 -24.34 20.00
N VAL A 156 -9.80 -25.00 20.39
CA VAL A 156 -8.83 -25.57 19.44
C VAL A 156 -9.48 -26.62 18.55
N ASP A 157 -10.27 -27.52 19.12
CA ASP A 157 -10.93 -28.61 18.39
C ASP A 157 -11.96 -28.03 17.38
N THR A 158 -12.69 -26.98 17.77
CA THR A 158 -13.63 -26.29 16.87
C THR A 158 -12.93 -25.60 15.72
N LEU A 159 -11.83 -24.88 15.98
CA LEU A 159 -11.06 -24.18 14.96
C LEU A 159 -10.39 -25.16 13.98
N LYS A 160 -9.90 -26.31 14.47
CA LYS A 160 -9.39 -27.39 13.61
C LYS A 160 -10.47 -27.94 12.69
N LYS A 161 -11.64 -28.30 13.24
CA LYS A 161 -12.78 -28.79 12.45
C LYS A 161 -13.20 -27.78 11.39
N ARG A 162 -13.20 -26.48 11.71
CA ARG A 162 -13.48 -25.42 10.73
C ARG A 162 -12.46 -25.42 9.61
N ALA A 163 -11.17 -25.45 9.90
CA ALA A 163 -10.11 -25.46 8.91
C ALA A 163 -10.20 -26.72 8.02
N ASP A 164 -10.44 -27.88 8.60
CA ASP A 164 -10.58 -29.16 7.89
C ASP A 164 -11.80 -29.19 6.98
N SER A 165 -12.91 -28.55 7.38
CA SER A 165 -14.13 -28.43 6.58
C SER A 165 -14.09 -27.35 5.50
N GLY A 166 -12.95 -26.72 5.27
CA GLY A 166 -12.80 -25.68 4.25
C GLY A 166 -13.06 -24.26 4.72
N GLY A 167 -13.32 -24.07 6.00
CA GLY A 167 -13.40 -22.76 6.63
C GLY A 167 -12.04 -22.14 6.93
N MET A 168 -12.03 -20.98 7.55
CA MET A 168 -10.83 -20.20 7.85
C MET A 168 -10.78 -19.79 9.32
N VAL A 169 -9.60 -19.86 9.92
CA VAL A 169 -9.27 -19.33 11.23
C VAL A 169 -8.61 -17.97 11.06
N VAL A 170 -9.08 -16.97 11.81
CA VAL A 170 -8.59 -15.60 11.71
C VAL A 170 -8.01 -15.13 13.04
N ILE A 171 -6.77 -14.68 13.01
CA ILE A 171 -6.14 -13.94 14.10
C ILE A 171 -6.01 -12.49 13.67
N ASN A 172 -6.44 -11.56 14.50
CA ASN A 172 -6.15 -10.14 14.37
C ASN A 172 -5.12 -9.71 15.42
N GLN A 173 -4.06 -9.07 14.98
CA GLN A 173 -3.04 -8.45 15.83
C GLN A 173 -3.00 -6.97 15.49
N ASP A 174 -3.50 -6.14 16.37
CA ASP A 174 -3.60 -4.71 16.10
C ASP A 174 -3.59 -3.89 17.39
N ILE A 175 -3.36 -2.60 17.26
CA ILE A 175 -3.32 -1.65 18.38
C ILE A 175 -4.71 -1.34 18.94
N TYR A 176 -5.77 -1.74 18.25
CA TYR A 176 -7.17 -1.72 18.69
C TYR A 176 -8.03 -2.58 17.76
N LEU A 177 -9.27 -2.79 18.15
CA LEU A 177 -10.19 -3.66 17.43
C LEU A 177 -10.64 -3.01 16.10
N VAL A 178 -9.99 -3.39 15.01
CA VAL A 178 -10.28 -2.88 13.67
C VAL A 178 -11.50 -3.59 13.07
N ASP A 179 -12.49 -2.83 12.65
CA ASP A 179 -13.65 -3.37 11.94
C ASP A 179 -13.36 -3.48 10.42
N PRO A 180 -13.77 -4.55 9.72
CA PRO A 180 -14.49 -5.71 10.25
C PRO A 180 -13.58 -6.86 10.74
N ILE A 181 -12.26 -6.83 10.51
CA ILE A 181 -11.39 -7.98 10.78
C ILE A 181 -11.43 -8.35 12.25
N GLY A 182 -11.04 -7.43 13.14
CA GLY A 182 -10.97 -7.71 14.57
C GLY A 182 -12.36 -7.83 15.22
N ALA A 183 -13.29 -6.93 14.83
CA ALA A 183 -14.59 -6.85 15.46
C ALA A 183 -15.61 -7.91 15.01
N GLN A 184 -15.48 -8.41 13.75
CA GLN A 184 -16.49 -9.31 13.18
C GLN A 184 -15.96 -10.70 12.84
N PHE A 185 -14.68 -10.85 12.49
CA PHE A 185 -14.17 -12.08 11.90
C PHE A 185 -13.05 -12.76 12.69
N ALA A 186 -12.36 -12.05 13.60
CA ALA A 186 -11.27 -12.65 14.35
C ALA A 186 -11.79 -13.69 15.35
N ASP A 187 -11.18 -14.87 15.33
CA ASP A 187 -11.34 -15.89 16.37
C ASP A 187 -10.43 -15.60 17.56
N ILE A 188 -9.28 -14.98 17.31
CA ILE A 188 -8.29 -14.60 18.31
C ILE A 188 -7.85 -13.17 18.05
N VAL A 189 -7.78 -12.36 19.08
CA VAL A 189 -7.26 -10.99 19.02
C VAL A 189 -6.04 -10.85 19.91
N PHE A 190 -4.93 -10.41 19.34
CA PHE A 190 -3.73 -10.05 20.08
C PHE A 190 -3.63 -8.53 20.16
N PRO A 191 -3.73 -7.92 21.34
CA PRO A 191 -3.49 -6.50 21.51
C PRO A 191 -2.00 -6.20 21.28
N ALA A 192 -1.72 -5.32 20.35
CA ALA A 192 -0.37 -4.93 20.01
C ALA A 192 0.00 -3.57 20.62
N ALA A 193 1.24 -3.47 21.12
CA ALA A 193 1.79 -2.20 21.55
C ALA A 193 2.03 -1.27 20.36
N THR A 194 1.71 0.02 20.53
CA THR A 194 1.96 1.04 19.52
C THR A 194 3.31 1.72 19.72
N TRP A 195 3.71 2.57 18.77
CA TRP A 195 4.89 3.39 18.95
C TRP A 195 4.73 4.32 20.16
N GLY A 196 5.80 4.50 20.91
CA GLY A 196 5.77 5.20 22.20
C GLY A 196 5.58 4.26 23.40
N GLU A 197 5.09 3.05 23.19
CA GLU A 197 4.94 2.00 24.21
C GLU A 197 6.15 1.06 24.26
N GLU A 198 7.02 1.14 23.26
CA GLU A 198 8.33 0.48 23.23
C GLU A 198 9.36 1.29 22.43
N ASP A 199 10.64 1.00 22.67
CA ASP A 199 11.72 1.47 21.81
C ASP A 199 11.72 0.70 20.49
N PHE A 200 11.71 1.39 19.35
CA PHE A 200 11.85 0.71 18.07
C PHE A 200 12.61 1.53 17.04
N MET A 201 13.36 0.84 16.21
CA MET A 201 14.07 1.45 15.10
C MET A 201 13.28 1.36 13.80
N ARG A 202 13.38 2.41 12.99
CA ARG A 202 12.67 2.49 11.72
C ARG A 202 13.49 3.22 10.66
N ALA A 203 13.44 2.71 9.42
CA ALA A 203 13.98 3.39 8.27
C ALA A 203 12.84 3.94 7.40
N ASN A 204 12.90 5.23 7.07
CA ASN A 204 11.93 5.84 6.16
C ASN A 204 12.33 5.71 4.67
N GLY A 205 11.54 6.30 3.79
CA GLY A 205 11.77 6.26 2.33
C GLY A 205 13.12 6.80 1.88
N GLU A 206 13.69 7.76 2.59
CA GLU A 206 15.01 8.33 2.35
C GLU A 206 16.15 7.49 2.93
N ARG A 207 15.88 6.33 3.47
CA ARG A 207 16.83 5.41 4.12
C ARG A 207 17.39 5.92 5.45
N ARG A 208 16.73 6.90 6.06
CA ARG A 208 17.13 7.46 7.35
C ARG A 208 16.62 6.56 8.47
N LEU A 209 17.56 6.09 9.29
CA LEU A 209 17.28 5.29 10.47
C LEU A 209 17.10 6.23 11.67
N ARG A 210 16.07 5.99 12.42
CA ARG A 210 15.78 6.67 13.69
C ARG A 210 15.35 5.65 14.72
N LEU A 211 15.67 5.96 15.97
CA LEU A 211 15.06 5.31 17.12
C LEU A 211 13.87 6.16 17.57
N TYR A 212 12.77 5.50 17.80
CA TYR A 212 11.60 6.07 18.46
C TYR A 212 11.59 5.50 19.88
N SER A 213 11.84 6.37 20.85
CA SER A 213 11.96 5.96 22.24
C SER A 213 10.58 5.76 22.86
N LYS A 214 10.50 4.75 23.72
CA LYS A 214 9.37 4.54 24.61
C LYS A 214 9.20 5.76 25.54
N PHE A 215 7.96 6.15 25.79
CA PHE A 215 7.61 7.24 26.70
C PHE A 215 6.39 6.95 27.57
N TYR A 216 5.72 5.81 27.38
CA TYR A 216 4.68 5.29 28.29
C TYR A 216 4.57 3.77 28.18
N ASP A 217 3.91 3.15 29.14
CA ASP A 217 3.74 1.70 29.16
C ASP A 217 2.56 1.25 28.30
N ALA A 218 2.72 0.10 27.66
CA ALA A 218 1.62 -0.50 26.90
C ALA A 218 0.47 -0.87 27.86
N PRO A 219 -0.79 -0.57 27.50
CA PRO A 219 -1.93 -0.85 28.36
C PRO A 219 -2.26 -2.35 28.39
N GLY A 220 -2.71 -2.83 29.56
CA GLY A 220 -3.20 -4.19 29.74
C GLY A 220 -2.20 -5.25 29.28
N ASP A 221 -2.68 -6.18 28.46
CA ASP A 221 -1.87 -7.29 27.92
C ASP A 221 -1.17 -6.97 26.60
N ALA A 222 -1.21 -5.73 26.14
CA ALA A 222 -0.60 -5.35 24.86
C ALA A 222 0.91 -5.63 24.87
N LYS A 223 1.37 -6.26 23.79
CA LYS A 223 2.78 -6.62 23.57
C LYS A 223 3.27 -6.12 22.23
N PRO A 224 4.57 -5.85 22.10
CA PRO A 224 5.17 -5.51 20.81
C PRO A 224 4.93 -6.59 19.74
N ASP A 225 4.76 -6.17 18.51
CA ASP A 225 4.56 -7.08 17.37
C ASP A 225 5.65 -8.17 17.29
N TRP A 226 6.90 -7.78 17.46
CA TRP A 226 8.03 -8.71 17.43
C TRP A 226 7.92 -9.79 18.51
N TRP A 227 7.45 -9.42 19.72
CA TRP A 227 7.30 -10.37 20.82
C TRP A 227 6.20 -11.38 20.54
N ILE A 228 5.04 -10.93 20.04
CA ILE A 228 3.93 -11.81 19.66
C ILE A 228 4.37 -12.82 18.60
N ILE A 229 5.06 -12.35 17.56
CA ILE A 229 5.58 -13.22 16.51
C ILE A 229 6.64 -14.18 17.04
N ALA A 230 7.54 -13.72 17.90
CA ALA A 230 8.56 -14.57 18.52
C ALA A 230 7.94 -15.68 19.37
N GLN A 231 6.94 -15.34 20.16
CA GLN A 231 6.22 -16.34 20.97
C GLN A 231 5.49 -17.40 20.12
N LEU A 232 4.89 -16.99 18.99
CA LEU A 232 4.30 -17.94 18.05
C LEU A 232 5.38 -18.84 17.42
N ALA A 233 6.47 -18.27 16.95
CA ALA A 233 7.56 -19.00 16.31
C ALA A 233 8.18 -20.04 17.25
N GLN A 234 8.48 -19.67 18.49
CA GLN A 234 9.02 -20.58 19.52
C GLN A 234 8.07 -21.74 19.81
N ARG A 235 6.76 -21.47 19.94
CA ARG A 235 5.75 -22.52 20.17
C ARG A 235 5.57 -23.44 18.96
N MET A 236 5.93 -22.98 17.78
CA MET A 236 5.96 -23.78 16.56
C MET A 236 7.29 -24.55 16.38
N GLY A 237 8.22 -24.44 17.33
CA GLY A 237 9.52 -25.13 17.30
C GLY A 237 10.58 -24.49 16.39
N TYR A 238 10.45 -23.19 16.07
CA TYR A 238 11.47 -22.47 15.33
C TYR A 238 12.52 -21.87 16.24
N ASP A 239 13.79 -22.05 15.89
CA ASP A 239 14.94 -21.44 16.55
C ASP A 239 15.17 -19.99 16.12
N GLY A 240 15.92 -19.23 16.94
CA GLY A 240 16.39 -17.88 16.61
C GLY A 240 15.36 -16.76 16.80
N PHE A 241 14.33 -17.01 17.60
CA PHE A 241 13.31 -16.05 18.01
C PHE A 241 13.33 -15.81 19.54
N ASP A 242 14.52 -15.87 20.12
CA ASP A 242 14.76 -15.82 21.58
C ASP A 242 15.14 -14.43 22.09
N TRP A 243 14.89 -13.39 21.29
CA TRP A 243 15.16 -11.99 21.64
C TRP A 243 14.51 -11.60 22.98
N LYS A 244 15.28 -10.90 23.80
CA LYS A 244 14.86 -10.40 25.11
C LYS A 244 14.17 -9.03 25.03
N ASN A 245 14.53 -8.23 24.04
CA ASN A 245 14.05 -6.86 23.87
C ASN A 245 14.19 -6.41 22.41
N SER A 246 13.62 -5.25 22.11
CA SER A 246 13.66 -4.67 20.76
C SER A 246 15.07 -4.26 20.28
N ASN A 247 16.01 -4.03 21.21
CA ASN A 247 17.41 -3.79 20.82
C ASN A 247 18.02 -5.03 20.16
N GLU A 248 17.80 -6.22 20.71
CA GLU A 248 18.32 -7.47 20.12
C GLU A 248 17.74 -7.72 18.73
N VAL A 249 16.45 -7.44 18.54
CA VAL A 249 15.80 -7.48 17.22
C VAL A 249 16.47 -6.50 16.25
N ALA A 250 16.76 -5.29 16.72
CA ALA A 250 17.43 -4.26 15.91
C ALA A 250 18.86 -4.66 15.58
N GLU A 251 19.61 -5.27 16.51
CA GLU A 251 20.97 -5.73 16.28
C GLU A 251 21.04 -6.88 15.28
N GLU A 252 20.09 -7.81 15.35
CA GLU A 252 19.96 -8.83 14.31
C GLU A 252 19.68 -8.20 12.95
N SER A 253 18.76 -7.26 12.91
CA SER A 253 18.42 -6.51 11.71
C SER A 253 19.63 -5.75 11.15
N ALA A 254 20.47 -5.16 12.00
CA ALA A 254 21.72 -4.52 11.62
C ALA A 254 22.67 -5.51 10.92
N ARG A 255 22.87 -6.68 11.52
CA ARG A 255 23.70 -7.74 10.95
C ARG A 255 23.24 -8.17 9.55
N PHE A 256 21.94 -8.31 9.34
CA PHE A 256 21.38 -8.71 8.05
C PHE A 256 21.20 -7.56 7.05
N SER A 257 21.34 -6.31 7.49
CA SER A 257 21.28 -5.13 6.61
C SER A 257 22.53 -4.96 5.74
N ARG A 258 23.62 -5.65 6.08
CA ARG A 258 24.94 -5.54 5.42
C ARG A 258 24.85 -5.65 3.91
N GLY A 259 25.48 -4.71 3.22
CA GLY A 259 25.50 -4.62 1.76
C GLY A 259 24.19 -4.15 1.13
N SER A 260 23.18 -3.79 1.92
CA SER A 260 21.91 -3.23 1.42
C SER A 260 21.95 -1.70 1.32
N ARG A 261 20.98 -1.13 0.63
CA ARG A 261 20.79 0.33 0.56
C ARG A 261 20.53 0.98 1.92
N LYS A 262 20.19 0.21 2.92
CA LYS A 262 19.87 0.65 4.27
C LYS A 262 20.82 0.01 5.29
N ASP A 263 22.03 -0.33 4.87
CA ASP A 263 23.03 -0.91 5.74
C ASP A 263 23.34 0.03 6.90
N PHE A 264 23.16 -0.44 8.10
CA PHE A 264 23.45 0.28 9.34
C PHE A 264 24.28 -0.56 10.33
N ASN A 265 24.88 -1.64 9.83
CA ASN A 265 25.69 -2.51 10.69
C ASN A 265 26.84 -1.77 11.37
N MET A 266 27.38 -0.72 10.74
CA MET A 266 28.45 0.07 11.37
C MET A 266 27.99 0.84 12.61
N VAL A 267 26.71 1.21 12.70
CA VAL A 267 26.14 1.81 13.93
C VAL A 267 26.22 0.81 15.08
N LYS A 268 25.86 -0.46 14.83
CA LYS A 268 26.00 -1.53 15.82
C LYS A 268 27.48 -1.74 16.21
N VAL A 269 28.39 -1.77 15.23
CA VAL A 269 29.82 -1.94 15.51
C VAL A 269 30.36 -0.80 16.37
N ALA A 270 30.00 0.43 16.07
CA ALA A 270 30.38 1.59 16.88
C ALA A 270 29.83 1.50 18.30
N ALA A 271 28.53 1.15 18.44
CA ALA A 271 27.92 0.95 19.75
C ALA A 271 28.70 -0.06 20.61
N HIS A 272 28.98 -1.23 20.07
CA HIS A 272 29.69 -2.28 20.79
C HIS A 272 31.15 -1.89 21.13
N ARG A 273 31.84 -1.11 20.30
CA ARG A 273 33.19 -0.57 20.61
C ARG A 273 33.15 0.38 21.81
N GLU A 274 32.04 1.07 22.01
CA GLU A 274 31.83 2.01 23.10
C GLU A 274 31.18 1.35 24.34
N GLY A 275 30.98 0.03 24.33
CA GLY A 275 30.30 -0.70 25.41
C GLY A 275 28.79 -0.41 25.52
N LYS A 276 28.18 0.08 24.42
CA LYS A 276 26.78 0.48 24.35
C LYS A 276 25.95 -0.49 23.52
N THR A 277 24.66 -0.47 23.75
CA THR A 277 23.69 -1.11 22.85
C THR A 277 23.46 -0.27 21.58
N LEU A 278 22.92 -0.90 20.55
CA LEU A 278 22.56 -0.19 19.31
C LEU A 278 21.56 0.92 19.58
N HIS A 279 20.57 0.68 20.45
CA HIS A 279 19.55 1.69 20.78
C HIS A 279 20.15 2.89 21.51
N GLU A 280 21.09 2.68 22.43
CA GLU A 280 21.82 3.77 23.10
C GLU A 280 22.59 4.63 22.09
N LYS A 281 23.31 3.98 21.17
CA LYS A 281 24.02 4.70 20.11
C LYS A 281 23.07 5.47 19.19
N MET A 282 21.93 4.92 18.89
CA MET A 282 20.90 5.62 18.09
C MET A 282 20.28 6.82 18.82
N ARG A 283 20.17 6.77 20.16
CA ARG A 283 19.71 7.94 20.96
C ARG A 283 20.72 9.08 20.89
N GLU A 284 22.01 8.77 20.90
CA GLU A 284 23.07 9.78 20.74
C GLU A 284 23.00 10.48 19.38
N LEU A 285 22.57 9.77 18.33
CA LEU A 285 22.37 10.37 16.99
C LEU A 285 21.11 11.25 16.92
N GLY A 286 20.31 11.30 17.99
CA GLY A 286 19.16 12.17 18.15
C GLY A 286 18.03 11.93 17.13
N THR A 287 17.15 12.90 17.03
CA THR A 287 15.98 12.86 16.13
C THR A 287 16.33 12.89 14.66
N ASP A 288 17.52 13.41 14.31
CA ASP A 288 18.02 13.38 12.94
C ASP A 288 18.41 11.98 12.49
N GLY A 289 18.80 11.12 13.42
CA GLY A 289 19.22 9.77 13.12
C GLY A 289 20.37 9.71 12.12
N ILE A 290 20.46 8.63 11.36
CA ILE A 290 21.54 8.46 10.36
C ILE A 290 21.00 7.85 9.08
N GLN A 291 21.50 8.32 7.94
CA GLN A 291 21.05 7.84 6.63
C GLN A 291 21.90 6.70 6.11
N GLY A 292 21.30 5.54 5.91
CA GLY A 292 22.00 4.36 5.37
C GLY A 292 22.28 4.47 3.85
N PRO A 293 23.29 3.76 3.33
CA PRO A 293 24.26 2.95 4.05
C PRO A 293 25.17 3.78 4.94
N VAL A 294 25.51 3.21 6.10
CA VAL A 294 26.38 3.87 7.09
C VAL A 294 27.79 3.29 6.99
N THR A 295 28.80 4.14 6.95
CA THR A 295 30.21 3.80 7.08
C THR A 295 30.76 4.30 8.41
N MET A 296 31.93 3.85 8.76
CA MET A 296 32.66 4.32 9.95
C MET A 296 34.08 4.67 9.52
N GLU A 297 34.52 5.86 9.87
CA GLU A 297 35.90 6.33 9.65
C GLU A 297 36.87 5.63 10.64
N GLU A 298 38.18 5.81 10.46
CA GLU A 298 39.20 5.18 11.29
C GLU A 298 39.11 5.62 12.76
N ASP A 299 38.75 6.86 13.00
CA ASP A 299 38.53 7.44 14.34
C ASP A 299 37.23 6.98 15.01
N GLY A 300 36.42 6.16 14.35
CA GLY A 300 35.15 5.65 14.85
C GLY A 300 33.94 6.53 14.47
N THR A 301 34.13 7.67 13.80
CA THR A 301 33.06 8.56 13.39
C THR A 301 32.12 7.87 12.40
N LEU A 302 30.82 7.87 12.70
CA LEU A 302 29.78 7.32 11.83
C LEU A 302 29.42 8.30 10.73
N VAL A 303 29.42 7.84 9.51
CA VAL A 303 29.10 8.65 8.33
C VAL A 303 27.94 8.06 7.55
N GLY A 304 26.86 8.80 7.47
CA GLY A 304 25.68 8.45 6.69
C GLY A 304 25.81 8.79 5.20
N SER A 305 25.08 8.09 4.36
CA SER A 305 25.05 8.32 2.91
C SER A 305 23.84 9.17 2.52
N VAL A 306 24.03 10.46 2.43
CA VAL A 306 22.98 11.41 1.99
C VAL A 306 22.56 11.10 0.54
N ARG A 307 23.51 10.73 -0.32
CA ARG A 307 23.27 10.37 -1.71
C ARG A 307 23.63 8.92 -1.97
N LEU A 308 22.65 8.16 -2.43
CA LEU A 308 22.82 6.72 -2.68
C LEU A 308 23.83 6.42 -3.81
N HIS A 309 23.99 7.34 -4.75
CA HIS A 309 24.89 7.22 -5.91
C HIS A 309 26.09 8.16 -5.83
N ASP A 310 26.53 8.48 -4.62
CA ASP A 310 27.73 9.27 -4.41
C ASP A 310 28.97 8.39 -4.67
N THR A 311 29.70 8.74 -5.72
CA THR A 311 30.92 8.00 -6.13
C THR A 311 32.17 8.46 -5.43
N THR A 312 32.10 9.55 -4.65
CA THR A 312 33.26 10.09 -3.93
C THR A 312 33.57 9.31 -2.65
N ARG A 313 32.61 8.48 -2.20
CA ARG A 313 32.75 7.68 -0.97
C ARG A 313 32.88 6.21 -1.27
N LYS A 314 33.87 5.57 -0.67
CA LYS A 314 33.97 4.12 -0.61
C LYS A 314 32.99 3.61 0.43
N LEU A 315 31.95 2.90 0.01
CA LEU A 315 31.05 2.17 0.91
C LEU A 315 31.62 0.82 1.31
N SER A 316 32.94 0.72 1.37
CA SER A 316 33.69 -0.53 1.47
C SER A 316 33.47 -1.30 2.77
N ALA A 317 33.07 -0.61 3.84
CA ALA A 317 32.86 -1.26 5.14
C ALA A 317 31.58 -2.12 5.18
N THR A 318 30.67 -1.95 4.23
CA THR A 318 29.35 -2.56 4.26
C THR A 318 29.16 -3.72 3.28
N GLY A 319 30.15 -3.97 2.44
CA GLY A 319 30.20 -5.15 1.58
C GLY A 319 30.22 -4.90 0.07
N ALA A 320 30.62 -5.92 -0.67
CA ALA A 320 30.94 -5.88 -2.09
C ALA A 320 29.78 -5.42 -3.00
N GLN A 321 28.53 -5.62 -2.61
CA GLN A 321 27.38 -5.23 -3.43
C GLN A 321 27.15 -3.72 -3.47
N ALA A 322 27.39 -3.02 -2.39
CA ALA A 322 27.30 -1.57 -2.36
C ALA A 322 28.37 -0.95 -3.28
N GLY A 323 29.60 -1.46 -3.24
CA GLY A 323 30.67 -0.99 -4.10
C GLY A 323 30.39 -1.14 -5.60
N ASN A 324 29.79 -2.24 -6.02
CA ASN A 324 29.50 -2.48 -7.44
C ASN A 324 28.41 -1.56 -8.03
N VAL A 325 27.45 -1.15 -7.22
CA VAL A 325 26.34 -0.29 -7.67
C VAL A 325 26.72 1.19 -7.59
N PHE A 326 27.57 1.55 -6.63
CA PHE A 326 27.78 2.96 -6.25
C PHE A 326 29.15 3.50 -6.65
N ASN A 327 30.10 2.67 -7.04
CA ASN A 327 31.46 3.09 -7.42
C ASN A 327 31.61 3.57 -8.87
N LYS A 328 30.55 3.49 -9.68
CA LYS A 328 30.59 4.04 -11.05
C LYS A 328 30.16 5.50 -11.02
N LYS A 329 30.89 6.34 -11.74
CA LYS A 329 30.52 7.75 -11.92
C LYS A 329 29.05 7.82 -12.36
N LEU A 330 28.33 8.81 -11.90
CA LEU A 330 26.89 9.04 -12.21
C LEU A 330 26.59 9.27 -13.70
N THR A 331 27.54 9.08 -14.54
CA THR A 331 27.43 9.11 -16.00
C THR A 331 27.08 7.77 -16.62
N HIS A 332 27.01 6.70 -15.80
CA HIS A 332 26.77 5.34 -16.29
C HIS A 332 25.66 4.67 -15.49
N PHE A 333 24.81 3.96 -16.19
CA PHE A 333 23.82 3.07 -15.59
C PHE A 333 24.43 1.70 -15.31
N ASN A 334 23.90 0.99 -14.32
CA ASN A 334 24.34 -0.36 -13.99
C ASN A 334 23.71 -1.38 -14.96
N SER A 335 24.08 -1.27 -16.22
CA SER A 335 23.74 -2.15 -17.33
C SER A 335 25.01 -2.60 -18.03
N GLN A 336 24.94 -3.63 -18.86
CA GLN A 336 26.11 -4.09 -19.64
C GLN A 336 26.71 -2.98 -20.50
N THR A 337 25.86 -2.13 -21.08
CA THR A 337 26.27 -1.02 -21.95
C THR A 337 26.60 0.27 -21.20
N GLY A 338 26.35 0.33 -19.89
CA GLY A 338 26.43 1.56 -19.10
C GLY A 338 25.37 2.60 -19.44
N ARG A 339 24.45 2.28 -20.32
CA ARG A 339 23.33 3.17 -20.75
C ARG A 339 22.04 2.80 -20.04
N CYS A 340 21.11 3.74 -19.95
CA CYS A 340 19.77 3.47 -19.47
C CYS A 340 19.02 2.57 -20.46
N ASN A 341 18.40 1.54 -19.95
CA ASN A 341 17.51 0.69 -20.73
C ASN A 341 16.08 1.29 -20.64
N ILE A 342 15.77 2.20 -21.55
CA ILE A 342 14.42 2.79 -21.66
C ILE A 342 13.57 1.87 -22.52
N GLN A 343 12.54 1.32 -21.92
CA GLN A 343 11.58 0.45 -22.61
C GLN A 343 10.25 1.17 -22.84
N LYS A 344 9.52 0.75 -23.85
CA LYS A 344 8.15 1.18 -24.07
C LYS A 344 7.28 0.79 -22.87
N SER A 345 6.39 1.69 -22.47
CA SER A 345 5.40 1.36 -21.44
C SER A 345 4.55 0.15 -21.89
N PRO A 346 4.32 -0.84 -21.00
CA PRO A 346 3.55 -2.04 -21.34
C PRO A 346 2.04 -1.81 -21.33
N TRP A 347 1.57 -0.61 -21.64
CA TRP A 347 0.15 -0.28 -21.66
C TRP A 347 -0.67 -1.24 -22.53
N SER A 348 -0.16 -1.63 -23.68
CA SER A 348 -0.86 -2.52 -24.61
C SER A 348 -1.12 -3.93 -24.03
N LEU A 349 -0.40 -4.33 -23.01
CA LEU A 349 -0.62 -5.63 -22.36
C LEU A 349 -1.86 -5.66 -21.47
N PHE A 350 -2.46 -4.49 -21.21
CA PHE A 350 -3.64 -4.34 -20.37
C PHE A 350 -4.79 -3.65 -21.10
N SER A 351 -4.65 -3.36 -22.39
CA SER A 351 -5.63 -2.60 -23.18
C SER A 351 -6.99 -3.29 -23.23
N ASP A 352 -7.01 -4.61 -23.34
CA ASP A 352 -8.23 -5.43 -23.35
C ASP A 352 -9.06 -5.25 -22.07
N TYR A 353 -8.41 -5.13 -20.91
CA TYR A 353 -9.09 -4.83 -19.65
C TYR A 353 -9.68 -3.43 -19.64
N TRP A 354 -8.93 -2.42 -20.08
CA TRP A 354 -9.39 -1.03 -20.11
C TRP A 354 -10.54 -0.82 -21.10
N GLU A 355 -10.47 -1.45 -22.27
CA GLU A 355 -11.54 -1.44 -23.27
C GLU A 355 -12.81 -2.08 -22.72
N TRP A 356 -12.70 -3.23 -22.10
CA TRP A 356 -13.83 -3.91 -21.46
C TRP A 356 -14.44 -3.09 -20.33
N LEU A 357 -13.60 -2.46 -19.50
CA LEU A 357 -14.01 -1.68 -18.33
C LEU A 357 -14.66 -0.35 -18.72
N SER A 358 -14.36 0.21 -19.88
CA SER A 358 -14.89 1.52 -20.30
C SER A 358 -16.38 1.70 -20.02
N PRO A 359 -16.82 2.90 -19.60
CA PRO A 359 -18.21 3.17 -19.26
C PRO A 359 -19.17 2.83 -20.41
N LYS A 360 -20.31 2.20 -20.09
CA LYS A 360 -21.35 1.78 -21.04
C LYS A 360 -22.68 2.42 -20.66
N GLY A 361 -23.33 3.04 -21.64
CA GLY A 361 -24.62 3.71 -21.40
C GLY A 361 -24.48 4.88 -20.42
N ASP A 362 -25.18 4.80 -19.32
CA ASP A 362 -25.22 5.82 -18.24
C ASP A 362 -24.15 5.64 -17.16
N GLU A 363 -23.21 4.71 -17.34
CA GLU A 363 -22.10 4.53 -16.42
C GLU A 363 -21.10 5.71 -16.49
N LEU A 364 -20.48 6.01 -15.37
CA LEU A 364 -19.37 6.95 -15.23
C LEU A 364 -18.14 6.20 -14.74
N TRP A 365 -16.96 6.70 -15.04
CA TRP A 365 -15.75 6.30 -14.35
C TRP A 365 -15.90 6.60 -12.86
N CYS A 366 -15.58 5.65 -12.01
CA CYS A 366 -15.54 5.82 -10.57
C CYS A 366 -14.10 5.67 -10.11
N THR A 367 -13.55 6.73 -9.57
CA THR A 367 -12.22 6.72 -8.96
C THR A 367 -12.32 6.99 -7.48
N SER A 368 -11.35 6.51 -6.72
CA SER A 368 -11.33 6.67 -5.29
C SER A 368 -10.05 7.31 -4.78
N GLY A 369 -10.12 7.97 -3.66
CA GLY A 369 -8.97 8.60 -3.02
C GLY A 369 -9.21 8.82 -1.54
N ARG A 370 -8.27 9.49 -0.88
CA ARG A 370 -8.38 9.90 0.53
C ARG A 370 -8.65 11.39 0.64
N THR A 371 -9.33 11.76 1.70
CA THR A 371 -9.30 13.15 2.18
C THR A 371 -7.98 13.41 2.90
N ASN A 372 -7.56 14.66 2.95
CA ASN A 372 -6.29 15.02 3.59
C ASN A 372 -6.26 14.70 5.10
N GLU A 373 -7.41 14.73 5.72
CA GLU A 373 -7.59 14.50 7.15
C GLU A 373 -7.55 13.01 7.54
N ARG A 374 -7.79 12.11 6.58
CA ARG A 374 -7.82 10.68 6.85
C ARG A 374 -6.44 10.04 6.69
N TRP A 375 -6.07 9.27 7.70
CA TRP A 375 -4.80 8.55 7.71
C TRP A 375 -4.92 7.18 7.05
N GLN A 376 -4.05 6.89 6.09
CA GLN A 376 -3.90 5.57 5.45
C GLN A 376 -5.26 4.96 5.02
N SER A 377 -5.62 3.83 5.63
CA SER A 377 -6.86 3.10 5.41
C SER A 377 -7.99 3.52 6.36
N GLY A 378 -7.86 4.64 7.05
CA GLY A 378 -8.87 5.15 7.97
C GLY A 378 -9.01 4.34 9.26
N PHE A 379 -8.13 3.38 9.50
CA PHE A 379 -8.24 2.44 10.63
C PHE A 379 -8.14 3.13 12.00
N ASP A 380 -7.43 4.26 12.09
CA ASP A 380 -7.31 5.06 13.31
C ASP A 380 -8.33 6.22 13.39
N ASP A 381 -9.01 6.51 12.29
CA ASP A 381 -9.87 7.68 12.19
C ASP A 381 -11.16 7.52 12.98
N ASP A 382 -11.63 6.29 13.17
CA ASP A 382 -12.86 6.00 13.92
C ASP A 382 -12.81 6.42 15.40
N ARG A 383 -11.62 6.58 15.96
CA ARG A 383 -11.41 7.06 17.33
C ARG A 383 -11.29 8.58 17.43
N ARG A 384 -11.35 9.29 16.30
CA ARG A 384 -11.15 10.73 16.24
C ARG A 384 -12.47 11.47 16.02
N PRO A 385 -13.07 12.05 17.07
CA PRO A 385 -14.32 12.79 16.95
C PRO A 385 -14.27 13.87 15.85
N TYR A 386 -13.13 14.52 15.72
CA TYR A 386 -12.87 15.53 14.69
C TYR A 386 -13.10 15.00 13.26
N ILE A 387 -12.66 13.79 12.95
CA ILE A 387 -12.86 13.19 11.63
C ILE A 387 -14.34 12.92 11.37
N HIS A 388 -15.04 12.39 12.38
CA HIS A 388 -16.48 12.15 12.27
C HIS A 388 -17.29 13.43 12.14
N GLN A 389 -16.89 14.50 12.81
CA GLN A 389 -17.55 15.80 12.66
C GLN A 389 -17.34 16.38 11.26
N ARG A 390 -16.15 16.20 10.69
CA ARG A 390 -15.79 16.76 9.40
C ARG A 390 -16.30 15.93 8.22
N TRP A 391 -16.26 14.62 8.35
CA TRP A 391 -16.63 13.65 7.34
C TRP A 391 -17.56 12.58 7.92
N PRO A 392 -18.78 12.97 8.32
CA PRO A 392 -19.69 12.07 9.03
C PRO A 392 -20.25 10.95 8.16
N ASP A 393 -20.28 11.15 6.82
CA ASP A 393 -20.68 10.16 5.82
C ASP A 393 -19.71 10.17 4.64
N ASN A 394 -19.74 9.12 3.83
CA ASN A 394 -19.04 9.12 2.55
C ASN A 394 -19.69 10.16 1.61
N TYR A 395 -18.93 10.59 0.61
CA TYR A 395 -19.40 11.59 -0.34
C TYR A 395 -19.05 11.17 -1.77
N VAL A 396 -19.78 11.76 -2.71
CA VAL A 396 -19.59 11.55 -4.15
C VAL A 396 -19.40 12.91 -4.81
N GLU A 397 -18.20 13.18 -5.29
CA GLU A 397 -17.97 14.34 -6.16
C GLU A 397 -18.42 14.00 -7.58
N ILE A 398 -19.25 14.85 -8.15
CA ILE A 398 -19.84 14.69 -9.48
C ILE A 398 -19.84 16.02 -10.22
N SER A 399 -19.64 16.00 -11.56
CA SER A 399 -19.63 17.21 -12.35
C SER A 399 -21.02 17.83 -12.43
N PRO A 400 -21.13 19.17 -12.64
CA PRO A 400 -22.44 19.83 -12.83
C PRO A 400 -23.24 19.25 -14.01
N ALA A 401 -22.55 18.87 -15.09
CA ALA A 401 -23.20 18.29 -16.27
C ALA A 401 -23.81 16.92 -15.97
N ASP A 402 -23.05 16.04 -15.32
CA ASP A 402 -23.51 14.70 -14.95
C ASP A 402 -24.61 14.74 -13.88
N ALA A 403 -24.48 15.65 -12.92
CA ALA A 403 -25.47 15.88 -11.88
C ALA A 403 -26.81 16.37 -12.47
N LYS A 404 -26.77 17.39 -13.35
CA LYS A 404 -27.95 17.92 -14.03
C LYS A 404 -28.68 16.84 -14.85
N ALA A 405 -27.92 16.02 -15.59
CA ALA A 405 -28.48 14.94 -16.41
C ALA A 405 -29.23 13.87 -15.57
N ARG A 406 -28.99 13.82 -14.26
CA ARG A 406 -29.54 12.82 -13.33
C ARG A 406 -30.44 13.41 -12.24
N GLY A 407 -30.73 14.72 -12.31
CA GLY A 407 -31.52 15.41 -11.30
C GLY A 407 -30.89 15.39 -9.91
N ILE A 408 -29.56 15.46 -9.84
CA ILE A 408 -28.79 15.43 -8.59
C ILE A 408 -28.36 16.85 -8.22
N GLU A 409 -28.55 17.18 -6.96
CA GLU A 409 -28.09 18.41 -6.34
C GLU A 409 -27.13 18.10 -5.18
N SER A 410 -26.29 19.05 -4.84
CA SER A 410 -25.42 18.91 -3.66
C SER A 410 -26.26 18.69 -2.40
N GLY A 411 -25.80 17.76 -1.56
CA GLY A 411 -26.49 17.34 -0.35
C GLY A 411 -27.52 16.23 -0.55
N ASP A 412 -27.80 15.79 -1.77
CA ASP A 412 -28.60 14.60 -2.02
C ASP A 412 -27.91 13.33 -1.54
N LEU A 413 -28.67 12.35 -1.12
CA LEU A 413 -28.16 11.01 -0.84
C LEU A 413 -28.15 10.20 -2.14
N LEU A 414 -26.98 9.72 -2.51
CA LEU A 414 -26.76 8.96 -3.73
C LEU A 414 -26.48 7.49 -3.45
N MET A 415 -26.94 6.64 -4.36
CA MET A 415 -26.44 5.27 -4.51
C MET A 415 -25.55 5.19 -5.75
N VAL A 416 -24.30 4.79 -5.56
CA VAL A 416 -23.36 4.47 -6.62
C VAL A 416 -23.24 2.96 -6.69
N TYR A 417 -23.50 2.38 -7.86
CA TYR A 417 -23.61 0.93 -7.98
C TYR A 417 -23.07 0.41 -9.32
N SER A 418 -22.55 -0.80 -9.30
CA SER A 418 -22.13 -1.54 -10.50
C SER A 418 -22.64 -2.96 -10.46
N ASN A 419 -23.08 -3.47 -11.62
CA ASN A 419 -23.46 -4.88 -11.79
C ASN A 419 -22.33 -5.72 -12.41
N ARG A 420 -21.18 -5.11 -12.69
CA ARG A 420 -20.07 -5.74 -13.39
C ARG A 420 -18.71 -5.41 -12.78
N VAL A 421 -18.60 -5.54 -11.46
CA VAL A 421 -17.30 -5.47 -10.78
C VAL A 421 -16.56 -6.78 -11.02
N PRO A 422 -15.46 -6.79 -11.79
CA PRO A 422 -14.78 -8.03 -12.13
C PRO A 422 -13.83 -8.48 -11.01
N GLY A 423 -13.69 -9.79 -10.87
CA GLY A 423 -12.71 -10.40 -9.97
C GLY A 423 -12.25 -11.75 -10.51
N LEU A 424 -11.02 -12.16 -10.17
CA LEU A 424 -10.55 -13.48 -10.50
C LEU A 424 -11.10 -14.51 -9.52
N LYS A 425 -11.51 -15.68 -10.04
CA LYS A 425 -11.89 -16.86 -9.23
C LYS A 425 -10.65 -17.50 -8.63
N GLU A 426 -9.60 -17.68 -9.45
CA GLU A 426 -8.35 -18.31 -9.08
C GLU A 426 -7.14 -17.46 -9.48
N SER A 427 -6.08 -17.52 -8.69
CA SER A 427 -4.81 -16.87 -9.05
C SER A 427 -4.06 -17.70 -10.08
N THR A 428 -3.77 -17.09 -11.21
CA THR A 428 -2.93 -17.69 -12.28
C THR A 428 -1.48 -17.19 -12.24
N LEU A 429 -1.15 -16.26 -11.34
CA LEU A 429 0.19 -15.68 -11.26
C LEU A 429 1.25 -16.72 -10.94
N GLY A 430 2.20 -16.87 -11.88
CA GLY A 430 3.32 -17.80 -11.76
C GLY A 430 3.01 -19.24 -12.22
N ILE A 431 1.83 -19.50 -12.77
CA ILE A 431 1.52 -20.77 -13.45
C ILE A 431 2.08 -20.68 -14.87
N GLU A 432 2.96 -21.61 -15.22
CA GLU A 432 3.56 -21.69 -16.55
C GLU A 432 2.49 -21.92 -17.62
N GLY A 433 2.61 -21.23 -18.75
CA GLY A 433 1.66 -21.32 -19.85
C GLY A 433 0.33 -20.58 -19.62
N SER A 434 0.13 -19.93 -18.47
CA SER A 434 -1.09 -19.17 -18.22
C SER A 434 -1.18 -17.94 -19.12
N ASP A 435 -2.35 -17.72 -19.71
CA ASP A 435 -2.69 -16.46 -20.34
C ASP A 435 -3.12 -15.46 -19.27
N TYR A 436 -2.31 -14.44 -19.06
CA TYR A 436 -2.56 -13.38 -18.07
C TYR A 436 -3.38 -12.22 -18.60
N SER A 437 -3.69 -12.19 -19.91
CA SER A 437 -4.55 -11.15 -20.47
C SER A 437 -5.95 -11.24 -19.87
N PHE A 438 -6.64 -10.12 -19.78
CA PHE A 438 -8.01 -10.12 -19.27
C PHE A 438 -8.95 -10.94 -20.15
N SER A 439 -8.81 -10.83 -21.46
CA SER A 439 -9.56 -11.62 -22.44
C SER A 439 -9.28 -13.10 -22.31
N GLY A 440 -8.04 -13.50 -22.06
CA GLY A 440 -7.68 -14.89 -21.76
C GLY A 440 -8.33 -15.41 -20.47
N GLN A 441 -8.31 -14.61 -19.41
CA GLN A 441 -8.97 -14.96 -18.14
C GLN A 441 -10.50 -15.08 -18.32
N MET A 442 -11.12 -14.22 -19.13
CA MET A 442 -12.55 -14.32 -19.48
C MET A 442 -12.85 -15.60 -20.28
N LYS A 443 -12.05 -15.89 -21.29
CA LYS A 443 -12.19 -17.10 -22.13
C LYS A 443 -12.08 -18.40 -21.31
N ASN A 444 -11.22 -18.38 -20.31
CA ASN A 444 -11.00 -19.53 -19.41
C ASN A 444 -11.98 -19.58 -18.23
N ASP A 445 -13.04 -18.81 -18.26
CA ASP A 445 -14.06 -18.68 -17.20
C ASP A 445 -13.46 -18.35 -15.80
N ASN A 446 -12.33 -17.68 -15.75
CA ASN A 446 -11.67 -17.29 -14.50
C ASN A 446 -12.09 -15.90 -13.97
N VAL A 447 -12.96 -15.19 -14.67
CA VAL A 447 -13.50 -13.91 -14.23
C VAL A 447 -14.93 -14.07 -13.74
N VAL A 448 -15.19 -13.60 -12.53
CA VAL A 448 -16.55 -13.47 -11.98
C VAL A 448 -16.94 -12.00 -11.95
N LEU A 449 -18.17 -11.70 -12.36
CA LEU A 449 -18.75 -10.35 -12.26
C LEU A 449 -19.66 -10.31 -11.03
N THR A 450 -19.41 -9.35 -10.17
CA THR A 450 -20.19 -9.16 -8.94
C THR A 450 -20.93 -7.83 -8.95
N LYS A 451 -22.02 -7.78 -8.18
CA LYS A 451 -22.76 -6.53 -7.91
C LYS A 451 -22.14 -5.88 -6.67
N ALA A 452 -22.02 -4.57 -6.73
CA ALA A 452 -21.63 -3.76 -5.58
C ALA A 452 -22.42 -2.44 -5.56
N ALA A 453 -22.70 -1.94 -4.38
CA ALA A 453 -23.34 -0.66 -4.18
C ALA A 453 -22.81 0.01 -2.92
N VAL A 454 -22.60 1.32 -3.00
CA VAL A 454 -22.22 2.17 -1.88
C VAL A 454 -23.04 3.44 -1.90
N THR A 455 -23.24 4.06 -0.75
CA THR A 455 -23.95 5.32 -0.64
C THR A 455 -23.02 6.46 -0.27
N GLY A 456 -23.37 7.67 -0.65
CA GLY A 456 -22.63 8.86 -0.28
C GLY A 456 -23.44 10.14 -0.54
N VAL A 457 -23.01 11.22 0.09
CA VAL A 457 -23.64 12.53 -0.07
C VAL A 457 -23.09 13.22 -1.31
N ALA A 458 -23.96 13.73 -2.16
CA ALA A 458 -23.57 14.42 -3.39
C ALA A 458 -22.81 15.73 -3.11
N ILE A 459 -21.68 15.89 -3.77
CA ILE A 459 -20.96 17.17 -3.90
C ILE A 459 -20.86 17.50 -5.40
N VAL A 460 -21.70 18.40 -5.86
CA VAL A 460 -21.65 18.88 -7.24
C VAL A 460 -20.56 19.94 -7.34
N THR A 461 -19.54 19.69 -8.16
CA THR A 461 -18.35 20.56 -8.24
C THR A 461 -17.72 20.56 -9.63
N ARG A 462 -17.13 21.69 -10.04
CA ARG A 462 -16.35 21.80 -11.28
C ARG A 462 -14.95 21.19 -11.17
N HIS A 463 -14.53 20.76 -9.99
CA HIS A 463 -13.22 20.12 -9.78
C HIS A 463 -13.14 18.70 -10.33
N ILE A 464 -14.30 18.08 -10.62
CA ILE A 464 -14.36 16.78 -11.28
C ILE A 464 -14.79 16.92 -12.73
N LYS A 465 -14.18 16.16 -13.64
CA LYS A 465 -14.52 16.19 -15.08
C LYS A 465 -15.84 15.49 -15.33
N PRO A 466 -16.61 15.92 -16.35
CA PRO A 466 -17.75 15.15 -16.84
C PRO A 466 -17.34 13.72 -17.22
N GLY A 467 -18.18 12.76 -16.91
CA GLY A 467 -17.92 11.33 -17.13
C GLY A 467 -17.16 10.66 -15.99
N VAL A 468 -16.82 11.36 -14.91
CA VAL A 468 -16.05 10.84 -13.78
C VAL A 468 -16.75 11.16 -12.45
N MET A 469 -16.71 10.22 -11.52
CA MET A 469 -17.05 10.40 -10.11
C MET A 469 -15.86 10.13 -9.22
N PHE A 470 -15.78 10.82 -8.08
CA PHE A 470 -14.79 10.55 -7.04
C PHE A 470 -15.48 10.25 -5.72
N MET A 471 -14.94 9.27 -4.97
CA MET A 471 -15.41 8.92 -3.63
C MET A 471 -14.23 8.73 -2.67
N ASP A 472 -14.45 8.95 -1.39
CA ASP A 472 -13.49 8.49 -0.37
C ASP A 472 -13.50 6.95 -0.33
N PHE A 473 -12.33 6.34 -0.49
CA PHE A 473 -12.23 4.89 -0.63
C PHE A 473 -12.43 4.12 0.68
N LEU A 474 -12.34 4.79 1.81
CA LEU A 474 -12.24 4.14 3.12
C LEU A 474 -13.28 4.64 4.13
N HIS A 475 -14.44 4.97 3.68
CA HIS A 475 -15.52 5.10 4.64
C HIS A 475 -15.88 3.71 5.20
N LYS A 476 -15.94 3.60 6.53
CA LYS A 476 -16.11 2.34 7.27
C LYS A 476 -17.25 1.46 6.75
N SER A 477 -18.41 2.06 6.54
CA SER A 477 -19.62 1.34 6.10
C SER A 477 -19.84 1.36 4.58
N GLN A 478 -19.18 2.27 3.85
CA GLN A 478 -19.40 2.52 2.42
C GLN A 478 -18.08 2.65 1.65
N PRO A 479 -17.22 1.62 1.66
CA PRO A 479 -15.91 1.70 1.00
C PRO A 479 -16.08 1.73 -0.52
N ALA A 480 -15.61 2.80 -1.17
CA ALA A 480 -15.67 2.92 -2.63
C ALA A 480 -14.88 1.83 -3.36
N ASN A 481 -13.89 1.22 -2.71
CA ASN A 481 -13.17 0.06 -3.24
C ASN A 481 -14.06 -1.16 -3.53
N ALA A 482 -15.30 -1.18 -3.04
CA ALA A 482 -16.28 -2.18 -3.44
C ALA A 482 -16.61 -2.14 -4.94
N LEU A 483 -16.49 -0.95 -5.56
CA LEU A 483 -16.81 -0.71 -6.97
C LEU A 483 -15.61 -0.94 -7.91
N GLU A 484 -14.44 -1.22 -7.38
CA GLU A 484 -13.20 -1.40 -8.12
C GLU A 484 -12.91 -2.88 -8.37
N GLY A 485 -12.50 -3.21 -9.60
CA GLY A 485 -12.27 -4.59 -10.01
C GLY A 485 -11.04 -5.22 -9.34
N ARG A 486 -11.17 -6.47 -8.93
CA ARG A 486 -10.09 -7.26 -8.35
C ARG A 486 -9.31 -7.99 -9.47
N ILE A 487 -8.81 -7.19 -10.42
CA ILE A 487 -7.98 -7.64 -11.53
C ILE A 487 -6.55 -7.16 -11.31
N VAL A 488 -5.64 -8.11 -11.36
CA VAL A 488 -4.22 -7.90 -11.02
C VAL A 488 -3.44 -7.47 -12.24
N ASP A 489 -2.62 -6.44 -12.09
CA ASP A 489 -1.49 -6.22 -12.99
C ASP A 489 -0.51 -7.39 -12.80
N TRP A 490 -0.46 -8.30 -13.74
CA TRP A 490 0.31 -9.53 -13.62
C TRP A 490 1.83 -9.34 -13.62
N ILE A 491 2.34 -8.19 -14.05
CA ILE A 491 3.77 -7.85 -13.98
C ILE A 491 4.15 -7.43 -12.55
N SER A 492 3.39 -6.53 -11.94
CA SER A 492 3.66 -6.02 -10.60
C SER A 492 2.98 -6.83 -9.50
N GLY A 493 1.88 -7.52 -9.81
CA GLY A 493 1.02 -8.22 -8.87
C GLY A 493 0.16 -7.30 -8.03
N ASN A 494 -0.14 -6.09 -8.50
CA ASN A 494 -1.01 -5.13 -7.82
C ASN A 494 -2.34 -5.00 -8.56
N TYR A 495 -3.40 -4.70 -7.81
CA TYR A 495 -4.68 -4.32 -8.38
C TYR A 495 -4.67 -2.87 -8.87
N ASN A 496 -5.63 -2.55 -9.75
CA ASN A 496 -5.84 -1.21 -10.27
C ASN A 496 -6.90 -0.48 -9.44
N TYR A 497 -6.53 -0.07 -8.24
CA TYR A 497 -7.42 0.48 -7.21
C TYR A 497 -8.14 1.78 -7.58
N LYS A 498 -7.77 2.45 -8.67
CA LYS A 498 -8.33 3.75 -9.00
C LYS A 498 -9.21 3.72 -10.25
N MET A 499 -9.59 2.53 -10.68
CA MET A 499 -10.31 2.33 -11.92
C MET A 499 -11.53 1.41 -11.70
N GLY A 500 -12.67 2.03 -11.56
CA GLY A 500 -13.96 1.37 -11.54
C GLY A 500 -14.94 2.07 -12.49
N VAL A 501 -16.07 1.43 -12.75
CA VAL A 501 -17.20 2.03 -13.45
C VAL A 501 -18.48 1.74 -12.70
N ALA A 502 -19.33 2.75 -12.60
CA ALA A 502 -20.57 2.64 -11.87
C ALA A 502 -21.64 3.57 -12.42
N LYS A 503 -22.88 3.23 -12.14
CA LYS A 503 -24.04 4.11 -12.28
C LYS A 503 -24.27 4.85 -10.97
N VAL A 504 -24.90 6.01 -11.07
CA VAL A 504 -25.27 6.81 -9.90
C VAL A 504 -26.72 7.27 -10.01
N LYS A 505 -27.43 7.21 -8.90
CA LYS A 505 -28.79 7.72 -8.80
C LYS A 505 -29.06 8.36 -7.44
N LYS A 506 -29.90 9.36 -7.44
CA LYS A 506 -30.48 9.93 -6.22
C LYS A 506 -31.42 8.90 -5.59
N ILE A 507 -31.30 8.70 -4.28
CA ILE A 507 -32.18 7.82 -3.48
C ILE A 507 -32.93 8.57 -2.39
N GLY A 508 -32.67 9.87 -2.24
CA GLY A 508 -33.33 10.75 -1.30
C GLY A 508 -32.50 11.99 -1.02
N GLU A 509 -32.87 12.69 0.01
CA GLU A 509 -32.07 13.77 0.59
C GLU A 509 -31.23 13.22 1.75
N SER A 510 -30.00 13.67 1.88
CA SER A 510 -29.22 13.34 3.06
C SER A 510 -29.67 14.17 4.26
N LYS A 511 -29.39 13.70 5.47
CA LYS A 511 -29.62 14.48 6.70
C LYS A 511 -28.84 15.80 6.73
N TYR A 512 -27.87 15.95 5.82
CA TYR A 512 -27.04 17.15 5.68
C TYR A 512 -27.50 18.07 4.54
N LYS A 513 -28.63 17.82 3.89
CA LYS A 513 -29.06 18.58 2.71
C LYS A 513 -29.00 20.10 2.90
N ARG A 514 -29.33 20.59 4.09
CA ARG A 514 -29.29 22.02 4.43
C ARG A 514 -27.93 22.52 4.92
N THR A 515 -27.07 21.61 5.40
CA THR A 515 -25.81 21.95 6.08
C THR A 515 -24.58 21.28 5.46
N PHE A 516 -24.73 20.61 4.32
CA PHE A 516 -23.65 19.79 3.75
C PHE A 516 -22.38 20.58 3.44
N ARG A 517 -22.47 21.88 3.18
CA ARG A 517 -21.29 22.75 2.99
C ARG A 517 -20.40 22.83 4.22
N THR A 518 -20.92 22.52 5.39
CA THR A 518 -20.17 22.47 6.64
C THR A 518 -19.54 21.09 6.90
N MET A 519 -19.87 20.07 6.13
CA MET A 519 -19.25 18.74 6.23
C MET A 519 -17.77 18.75 5.85
N SER A 520 -17.35 19.72 5.01
CA SER A 520 -15.98 19.83 4.57
C SER A 520 -15.44 21.22 4.83
N PHE A 521 -14.31 21.31 5.54
CA PHE A 521 -13.63 22.58 5.73
C PHE A 521 -12.67 22.93 4.57
N ALA A 522 -12.42 22.00 3.67
CA ALA A 522 -11.62 22.28 2.49
C ALA A 522 -12.38 23.26 1.58
N PRO A 523 -11.75 24.33 1.11
CA PRO A 523 -12.35 25.20 0.10
C PRO A 523 -12.68 24.35 -1.14
N ARG A 524 -13.95 24.34 -1.52
CA ARG A 524 -14.44 23.65 -2.71
C ARG A 524 -15.37 24.55 -3.47
N ASP A 525 -15.28 24.49 -4.79
CA ASP A 525 -16.29 25.07 -5.66
C ASP A 525 -17.51 24.12 -5.65
N ILE A 526 -18.41 24.34 -4.69
CA ILE A 526 -19.62 23.55 -4.50
C ILE A 526 -20.79 24.31 -5.12
N ILE A 527 -21.50 23.67 -6.00
CA ILE A 527 -22.63 24.20 -6.73
C ILE A 527 -23.95 23.63 -6.17
#